data_7690c9a18cb67118f392e228b85c3138
#
_entry.id   7690c9a18cb67118f392e228b85c3138
#
_cell.length_a   1.000
_cell.length_b   1.000
_cell.length_c   1.000
_cell.angle_alpha   90.00
_cell.angle_beta   90.00
_cell.angle_gamma   90.00
#
_symmetry.space_group_name_H-M   'P 1'
#
loop_
_entity.id
_entity.type
_entity.pdbx_description
1 polymer ?
#
loop_
_entity_poly.entity_id
_entity_poly.type
_entity_poly.pdbx_seq_one_letter_code
_entity_poly.pdbx_strand_id
1 'polypeptide(L)'
;MNRRIAAAAALAAVSFSPYAQENPRNLASACAICHGTQGKPAPDAPLIPLAGLPQDHIATQMRTFRDGKRPATVMHQIAKGYTDAQIDAMAAWFAGQKR
;
A
#
# COMPACT_ATOMS: atom_id res chain seq x y z
N MET A 1 -52.36 -13.51 32.89
CA MET A 1 -51.93 -12.51 31.88
C MET A 1 -50.44 -12.69 31.64
N ASN A 2 -50.08 -13.34 30.56
CA ASN A 2 -48.68 -13.61 30.22
C ASN A 2 -48.20 -12.53 29.29
N ARG A 3 -47.47 -11.57 29.85
CA ARG A 3 -46.70 -10.61 29.04
C ARG A 3 -45.40 -11.33 28.58
N ARG A 4 -45.44 -11.84 27.37
CA ARG A 4 -44.22 -12.33 26.72
C ARG A 4 -43.47 -11.09 26.23
N ILE A 5 -42.40 -10.73 26.93
CA ILE A 5 -41.44 -9.73 26.46
C ILE A 5 -40.55 -10.46 25.45
N ALA A 6 -40.80 -10.22 24.17
CA ALA A 6 -39.90 -10.64 23.11
C ALA A 6 -38.74 -9.65 23.09
N ALA A 7 -37.59 -10.04 23.65
CA ALA A 7 -36.36 -9.28 23.48
C ALA A 7 -35.83 -9.54 22.07
N ALA A 8 -36.04 -8.59 21.18
CA ALA A 8 -35.39 -8.62 19.89
C ALA A 8 -33.90 -8.24 20.09
N ALA A 9 -33.03 -9.26 20.06
CA ALA A 9 -31.60 -9.02 20.02
C ALA A 9 -31.25 -8.50 18.62
N ALA A 10 -31.00 -7.19 18.53
CA ALA A 10 -30.45 -6.59 17.33
C ALA A 10 -28.98 -7.01 17.21
N LEU A 11 -28.71 -7.99 16.37
CA LEU A 11 -27.35 -8.35 15.96
C LEU A 11 -26.86 -7.23 15.03
N ALA A 12 -26.05 -6.32 15.59
CA ALA A 12 -25.31 -5.36 14.79
C ALA A 12 -24.25 -6.15 14.01
N ALA A 13 -24.46 -6.34 12.71
CA ALA A 13 -23.46 -6.87 11.82
C ALA A 13 -22.34 -5.85 11.67
N VAL A 14 -21.21 -6.06 12.34
CA VAL A 14 -20.00 -5.26 12.12
C VAL A 14 -19.39 -5.74 10.82
N SER A 15 -19.61 -4.98 9.76
CA SER A 15 -18.97 -5.24 8.47
C SER A 15 -17.52 -4.83 8.56
N PHE A 16 -16.63 -5.79 8.75
CA PHE A 16 -15.20 -5.57 8.61
C PHE A 16 -14.85 -5.47 7.13
N SER A 17 -14.58 -4.24 6.68
CA SER A 17 -13.99 -4.04 5.35
C SER A 17 -12.50 -4.44 5.44
N PRO A 18 -12.03 -5.42 4.65
CA PRO A 18 -10.62 -5.80 4.66
C PRO A 18 -9.70 -4.66 4.22
N TYR A 19 -10.23 -3.68 3.49
CA TYR A 19 -9.49 -2.50 3.04
C TYR A 19 -9.35 -1.42 4.11
N ALA A 20 -10.19 -1.40 5.13
CA ALA A 20 -10.15 -0.38 6.21
C ALA A 20 -8.96 -0.56 7.16
N GLN A 21 -8.26 -1.70 7.11
CA GLN A 21 -7.15 -2.02 8.00
C GLN A 21 -5.77 -1.88 7.34
N GLU A 22 -5.71 -1.66 6.03
CA GLU A 22 -4.44 -1.47 5.32
C GLU A 22 -3.97 -0.02 5.45
N ASN A 23 -3.03 0.20 6.37
CA ASN A 23 -2.37 1.49 6.49
C ASN A 23 -1.32 1.62 5.38
N PRO A 24 -1.37 2.66 4.54
CA PRO A 24 -0.39 2.87 3.47
C PRO A 24 1.06 2.89 3.95
N ARG A 25 1.31 3.40 5.13
CA ARG A 25 2.63 3.37 5.75
C ARG A 25 3.12 1.94 6.00
N ASN A 26 2.22 1.07 6.45
CA ASN A 26 2.56 -0.34 6.68
C ASN A 26 2.81 -1.07 5.36
N LEU A 27 2.01 -0.82 4.33
CA LEU A 27 2.24 -1.33 2.99
C LEU A 27 3.60 -0.90 2.44
N ALA A 28 3.96 0.36 2.64
CA ALA A 28 5.21 0.94 2.18
C ALA A 28 6.44 0.50 2.98
N SER A 29 6.26 -0.08 4.17
CA SER A 29 7.37 -0.42 5.07
C SER A 29 8.35 -1.43 4.47
N ALA A 30 7.88 -2.37 3.68
CA ALA A 30 8.73 -3.34 3.00
C ALA A 30 9.68 -2.68 1.97
N CYS A 31 9.28 -1.57 1.39
CA CYS A 31 10.09 -0.83 0.42
C CYS A 31 11.31 -0.16 1.07
N ALA A 32 11.22 0.15 2.35
CA ALA A 32 12.27 0.81 3.11
C ALA A 32 13.57 -0.02 3.20
N ILE A 33 13.46 -1.34 3.12
CA ILE A 33 14.63 -2.25 3.16
C ILE A 33 15.63 -1.89 2.06
N CYS A 34 15.15 -1.57 0.87
CA CYS A 34 15.98 -1.24 -0.29
C CYS A 34 15.95 0.25 -0.63
N HIS A 35 14.78 0.91 -0.56
CA HIS A 35 14.62 2.31 -0.97
C HIS A 35 14.82 3.32 0.17
N GLY A 36 15.15 2.84 1.36
CA GLY A 36 15.38 3.69 2.52
C GLY A 36 14.11 4.09 3.27
N THR A 37 14.28 4.56 4.49
CA THR A 37 13.17 5.01 5.34
C THR A 37 12.38 6.11 4.64
N GLN A 38 11.07 5.94 4.55
CA GLN A 38 10.18 6.87 3.83
C GLN A 38 10.53 7.06 2.35
N GLY A 39 11.23 6.11 1.76
CA GLY A 39 11.68 6.21 0.37
C GLY A 39 12.90 7.11 0.15
N LYS A 40 13.68 7.34 1.20
CA LYS A 40 14.92 8.14 1.16
C LYS A 40 16.12 7.24 1.39
N PRO A 41 16.76 6.73 0.33
CA PRO A 41 17.99 5.95 0.49
C PRO A 41 19.14 6.81 1.00
N ALA A 42 20.16 6.17 1.56
CA ALA A 42 21.39 6.86 1.93
C ALA A 42 21.99 7.59 0.69
N PRO A 43 22.68 8.74 0.87
CA PRO A 43 23.14 9.56 -0.26
C PRO A 43 24.03 8.83 -1.27
N ASP A 44 24.75 7.80 -0.83
CA ASP A 44 25.67 6.99 -1.63
C ASP A 44 25.04 5.65 -2.11
N ALA A 45 23.81 5.36 -1.73
CA ALA A 45 23.12 4.16 -2.16
C ALA A 45 22.71 4.24 -3.63
N PRO A 46 22.95 3.17 -4.44
CA PRO A 46 22.63 3.19 -5.87
C PRO A 46 21.14 2.93 -6.16
N LEU A 47 20.26 3.31 -5.25
CA LEU A 47 18.84 3.05 -5.32
C LEU A 47 18.06 4.32 -5.61
N ILE A 48 16.97 4.15 -6.35
CA ILE A 48 16.09 5.26 -6.74
C ILE A 48 15.31 5.76 -5.52
N PRO A 49 15.40 7.05 -5.16
CA PRO A 49 14.54 7.64 -4.16
C PRO A 49 13.07 7.61 -4.59
N LEU A 50 12.18 7.27 -3.66
CA LEU A 50 10.73 7.26 -3.89
C LEU A 50 10.04 8.49 -3.28
N ALA A 51 10.63 9.06 -2.23
CA ALA A 51 10.05 10.19 -1.52
C ALA A 51 9.83 11.39 -2.45
N GLY A 52 8.61 11.90 -2.45
CA GLY A 52 8.25 13.10 -3.21
C GLY A 52 8.18 12.92 -4.72
N LEU A 53 8.30 11.69 -5.25
CA LEU A 53 8.01 11.44 -6.66
C LEU A 53 6.51 11.61 -6.92
N PRO A 54 6.13 12.02 -8.14
CA PRO A 54 4.70 12.08 -8.50
C PRO A 54 4.00 10.75 -8.29
N GLN A 55 2.80 10.79 -7.71
CA GLN A 55 2.01 9.58 -7.44
C GLN A 55 1.79 8.74 -8.69
N ASP A 56 1.40 9.37 -9.79
CA ASP A 56 1.15 8.67 -11.06
C ASP A 56 2.41 7.97 -11.58
N HIS A 57 3.56 8.58 -11.40
CA HIS A 57 4.83 7.99 -11.82
C HIS A 57 5.11 6.71 -11.03
N ILE A 58 5.00 6.74 -9.70
CA ILE A 58 5.24 5.57 -8.85
C ILE A 58 4.25 4.45 -9.20
N ALA A 59 2.97 4.77 -9.29
CA ALA A 59 1.92 3.80 -9.61
C ALA A 59 2.14 3.16 -10.98
N THR A 60 2.45 3.95 -12.00
CA THR A 60 2.73 3.46 -13.34
C THR A 60 3.94 2.54 -13.37
N GLN A 61 5.04 2.92 -12.70
CA GLN A 61 6.23 2.10 -12.64
C GLN A 61 5.97 0.76 -11.94
N MET A 62 5.24 0.76 -10.84
CA MET A 62 4.87 -0.47 -10.14
C MET A 62 4.04 -1.40 -11.04
N ARG A 63 3.10 -0.87 -11.79
CA ARG A 63 2.28 -1.67 -12.73
C ARG A 63 3.11 -2.22 -13.89
N THR A 64 4.04 -1.44 -14.42
CA THR A 64 4.92 -1.92 -15.50
C THR A 64 5.88 -3.01 -15.02
N PHE A 65 6.35 -2.96 -13.78
CA PHE A 65 7.10 -4.05 -13.16
C PHE A 65 6.22 -5.28 -12.98
N ARG A 66 5.02 -5.13 -12.41
CA ARG A 66 4.10 -6.23 -12.19
C ARG A 66 3.73 -6.96 -13.48
N ASP A 67 3.50 -6.21 -14.55
CA ASP A 67 3.11 -6.73 -15.87
C ASP A 67 4.30 -7.27 -16.68
N GLY A 68 5.52 -7.17 -16.15
CA GLY A 68 6.72 -7.64 -16.83
C GLY A 68 7.17 -6.79 -18.01
N LYS A 69 6.64 -5.57 -18.14
CA LYS A 69 6.96 -4.66 -19.26
C LYS A 69 8.22 -3.83 -19.04
N ARG A 70 8.72 -3.79 -17.82
CA ARG A 70 9.95 -3.10 -17.48
C ARG A 70 10.98 -4.09 -16.94
N PRO A 71 12.19 -4.13 -17.48
CA PRO A 71 13.27 -4.96 -16.95
C PRO A 71 13.61 -4.56 -15.51
N ALA A 72 13.81 -5.55 -14.64
CA ALA A 72 14.18 -5.33 -13.25
C ALA A 72 14.92 -6.55 -12.70
N THR A 73 15.73 -6.34 -11.67
CA THR A 73 16.38 -7.41 -10.94
C THR A 73 15.40 -8.10 -9.98
N VAL A 74 14.63 -7.34 -9.22
CA VAL A 74 13.68 -7.86 -8.21
C VAL A 74 12.30 -7.21 -8.24
N MET A 75 12.19 -5.97 -8.72
CA MET A 75 10.94 -5.21 -8.64
C MET A 75 9.77 -5.89 -9.35
N HIS A 76 10.02 -6.62 -10.43
CA HIS A 76 8.99 -7.39 -11.13
C HIS A 76 8.36 -8.47 -10.23
N GLN A 77 9.13 -9.10 -9.35
CA GLN A 77 8.61 -10.07 -8.38
C GLN A 77 7.92 -9.39 -7.19
N ILE A 78 8.49 -8.31 -6.69
CA ILE A 78 7.92 -7.56 -5.57
C ILE A 78 6.55 -6.98 -5.97
N ALA A 79 6.45 -6.36 -7.12
CA ALA A 79 5.23 -5.72 -7.60
C ALA A 79 4.07 -6.70 -7.79
N LYS A 80 4.33 -7.97 -8.09
CA LYS A 80 3.29 -9.01 -8.20
C LYS A 80 2.53 -9.27 -6.89
N GLY A 81 3.11 -8.93 -5.76
CA GLY A 81 2.49 -9.11 -4.44
C GLY A 81 1.43 -8.05 -4.09
N TYR A 82 1.21 -7.06 -4.94
CA TYR A 82 0.32 -5.93 -4.63
C TYR A 82 -0.84 -5.81 -5.62
N THR A 83 -2.01 -5.49 -5.08
CA THR A 83 -3.19 -5.13 -5.88
C THR A 83 -3.08 -3.71 -6.42
N ASP A 84 -3.92 -3.35 -7.40
CA ASP A 84 -3.97 -1.98 -7.91
C ASP A 84 -4.29 -0.96 -6.81
N ALA A 85 -5.22 -1.27 -5.92
CA ALA A 85 -5.56 -0.41 -4.80
C ALA A 85 -4.38 -0.21 -3.83
N GLN A 86 -3.62 -1.26 -3.56
CA GLN A 86 -2.41 -1.19 -2.74
C GLN A 86 -1.31 -0.37 -3.41
N ILE A 87 -1.10 -0.55 -4.69
CA ILE A 87 -0.14 0.25 -5.48
C ILE A 87 -0.50 1.73 -5.41
N ASP A 88 -1.77 2.07 -5.63
CA ASP A 88 -2.22 3.46 -5.57
C ASP A 88 -2.04 4.07 -4.18
N ALA A 89 -2.34 3.32 -3.12
CA ALA A 89 -2.17 3.76 -1.75
C ALA A 89 -0.68 4.00 -1.39
N MET A 90 0.20 3.09 -1.77
CA MET A 90 1.65 3.25 -1.56
C MET A 90 2.21 4.41 -2.37
N ALA A 91 1.78 4.56 -3.62
CA ALA A 91 2.20 5.65 -4.48
C ALA A 91 1.83 7.01 -3.89
N ALA A 92 0.62 7.15 -3.38
CA ALA A 92 0.17 8.37 -2.70
C ALA A 92 0.99 8.65 -1.44
N TRP A 93 1.29 7.62 -0.66
CA TRP A 93 2.07 7.76 0.57
C TRP A 93 3.51 8.26 0.28
N PHE A 94 4.21 7.65 -0.68
CA PHE A 94 5.55 8.09 -1.05
C PHE A 94 5.56 9.47 -1.70
N ALA A 95 4.59 9.79 -2.52
CA ALA A 95 4.46 11.12 -3.13
C ALA A 95 4.32 12.23 -2.08
N GLY A 96 3.72 11.94 -0.94
CA GLY A 96 3.56 12.86 0.19
C GLY A 96 4.79 13.00 1.08
N GLN A 97 5.83 12.21 0.89
CA GLN A 97 7.04 12.31 1.70
C GLN A 97 7.95 13.44 1.19
N LYS A 98 8.65 14.08 2.11
CA LYS A 98 9.64 15.12 1.75
C LYS A 98 10.86 14.45 1.10
N ARG A 99 11.35 15.09 0.05
CA ARG A 99 12.62 14.70 -0.59
C ARG A 99 13.81 14.97 0.33
#